data_1a3161f6084c83805bccff8afb3973cc
#
_entry.id   1a3161f6084c83805bccff8afb3973cc
#
_cell.length_a   1.000
_cell.length_b   1.000
_cell.length_c   1.000
_cell.angle_alpha   90.00
_cell.angle_beta   90.00
_cell.angle_gamma   90.00
#
_symmetry.space_group_name_H-M   'P 1'
#
loop_
_entity.id
_entity.type
_entity.pdbx_description
1 polymer ?
#
loop_
_entity_poly.entity_id
_entity_poly.type
_entity_poly.pdbx_seq_one_letter_code
_entity_poly.pdbx_strand_id
1 'polypeptide(L)'
;MKASASSLTSSPVALLAIALAGWLAGAPDACGQGCIAVRGGGQCALGGIGDDGQGYLKAGDWQLALNYRFLHSERHFIGDQEFTLPAQRGAEAINDSSFIDLSVIYAVNSRLSFGLTLPFSESVRSTTYEHDNVHRHDTSAAGLGDIRLTAYFWLLDPKTHPKGNISLGIGPKFPTGDYKATDTFYTRLGPRVLAVDPSIQPGDGGYGFSAEFQAFLQIAPRWSAYAQAFYLFNPQDTNGVSLPSGPVGGVLGPVTSIADQYSARLGVAFALLPKYGLSFSLGPRVDGVPPDDAIGSSNGFRRPGYALSIEPGLAWTKGPWSASLTAPIAVHRERVRSNEDKKVSALRNIYSVGDAAFADWFLTFSLSRRF
;
A
#
# COMPACT_ATOMS: atom_id res chain seq x y z
N MET A 1 -37.83 -32.62 36.15
CA MET A 1 -37.62 -31.69 35.00
C MET A 1 -36.15 -31.29 35.01
N LYS A 2 -35.32 -31.83 34.13
CA LYS A 2 -33.91 -31.46 33.96
C LYS A 2 -33.83 -30.50 32.79
N ALA A 3 -33.39 -29.26 33.01
CA ALA A 3 -33.13 -28.29 31.98
C ALA A 3 -31.78 -28.63 31.35
N SER A 4 -31.78 -28.85 30.03
CA SER A 4 -30.60 -29.03 29.19
C SER A 4 -30.00 -27.68 28.87
N ALA A 5 -28.79 -27.40 29.34
CA ALA A 5 -28.01 -26.25 28.93
C ALA A 5 -27.37 -26.56 27.58
N SER A 6 -27.82 -25.89 26.52
CA SER A 6 -27.18 -25.91 25.22
C SER A 6 -25.93 -25.03 25.25
N SER A 7 -24.77 -25.65 25.16
CA SER A 7 -23.48 -24.93 24.96
C SER A 7 -23.45 -24.33 23.56
N LEU A 8 -23.57 -23.02 23.47
CA LEU A 8 -23.25 -22.24 22.26
C LEU A 8 -21.73 -22.27 22.04
N THR A 9 -21.25 -23.19 21.22
CA THR A 9 -19.90 -23.17 20.68
C THR A 9 -19.84 -22.01 19.68
N SER A 10 -19.28 -20.88 20.07
CA SER A 10 -19.00 -19.77 19.17
C SER A 10 -18.01 -20.23 18.08
N SER A 11 -18.48 -20.24 16.85
CA SER A 11 -17.67 -20.58 15.67
C SER A 11 -16.47 -19.62 15.58
N PRO A 12 -15.24 -20.11 15.32
CA PRO A 12 -14.05 -19.25 15.13
C PRO A 12 -14.23 -18.20 14.02
N VAL A 13 -15.16 -18.44 13.08
CA VAL A 13 -15.55 -17.48 12.05
C VAL A 13 -16.28 -16.27 12.65
N ALA A 14 -17.13 -16.48 13.66
CA ALA A 14 -17.83 -15.40 14.33
C ALA A 14 -16.86 -14.51 15.15
N LEU A 15 -15.86 -15.11 15.79
CA LEU A 15 -14.81 -14.35 16.50
C LEU A 15 -13.90 -13.56 15.56
N LEU A 16 -13.58 -14.11 14.38
CA LEU A 16 -12.81 -13.39 13.36
C LEU A 16 -13.61 -12.22 12.77
N ALA A 17 -14.89 -12.41 12.50
CA ALA A 17 -15.79 -11.37 12.00
C ALA A 17 -16.02 -10.26 13.05
N ILE A 18 -16.14 -10.61 14.33
CA ILE A 18 -16.29 -9.64 15.43
C ILE A 18 -14.97 -8.89 15.68
N ALA A 19 -13.83 -9.55 15.59
CA ALA A 19 -12.52 -8.91 15.71
C ALA A 19 -12.26 -7.92 14.55
N LEU A 20 -12.60 -8.28 13.29
CA LEU A 20 -12.52 -7.38 12.15
C LEU A 20 -13.54 -6.23 12.25
N ALA A 21 -14.78 -6.51 12.66
CA ALA A 21 -15.81 -5.48 12.83
C ALA A 21 -15.47 -4.52 14.00
N GLY A 22 -14.87 -5.03 15.08
CA GLY A 22 -14.37 -4.21 16.19
C GLY A 22 -13.19 -3.32 15.79
N TRP A 23 -12.34 -3.80 14.87
CA TRP A 23 -11.22 -3.02 14.33
C TRP A 23 -11.71 -1.92 13.37
N LEU A 24 -12.76 -2.18 12.60
CA LEU A 24 -13.40 -1.21 11.71
C LEU A 24 -14.25 -0.18 12.46
N ALA A 25 -14.80 -0.54 13.64
CA ALA A 25 -15.67 0.36 14.43
C ALA A 25 -14.92 1.22 15.44
N GLY A 26 -13.65 0.96 15.72
CA GLY A 26 -12.83 1.66 16.72
C GLY A 26 -11.61 2.37 16.13
N ALA A 27 -11.43 2.39 14.81
CA ALA A 27 -10.36 3.17 14.21
C ALA A 27 -10.73 4.67 14.31
N PRO A 28 -9.89 5.52 14.95
CA PRO A 28 -10.01 6.96 14.76
C PRO A 28 -9.88 7.22 13.25
N ASP A 29 -10.55 8.24 12.75
CA ASP A 29 -10.64 8.63 11.33
C ASP A 29 -9.31 8.42 10.62
N ALA A 30 -9.16 7.24 10.00
CA ALA A 30 -7.94 6.81 9.35
C ALA A 30 -7.95 7.30 7.90
N CYS A 31 -6.92 8.00 7.54
CA CYS A 31 -6.86 8.84 6.36
C CYS A 31 -5.62 8.51 5.51
N GLY A 32 -5.71 8.42 4.21
CA GLY A 32 -4.70 7.92 3.30
C GLY A 32 -4.13 8.94 2.29
N GLN A 33 -3.08 8.64 1.57
CA GLN A 33 -2.43 9.55 0.61
C GLN A 33 -2.95 9.43 -0.81
N GLY A 34 -3.32 10.55 -1.40
CA GLY A 34 -3.32 10.70 -2.84
C GLY A 34 -1.92 11.05 -3.35
N CYS A 35 -1.54 10.53 -4.48
CA CYS A 35 -0.23 10.58 -5.12
C CYS A 35 0.83 9.63 -4.57
N ILE A 36 0.59 8.87 -3.50
CA ILE A 36 1.52 7.82 -3.09
C ILE A 36 0.78 6.50 -3.08
N ALA A 37 1.15 5.61 -3.96
CA ALA A 37 0.81 4.21 -3.82
C ALA A 37 1.50 3.68 -2.57
N VAL A 38 0.77 3.01 -1.69
CA VAL A 38 1.34 2.37 -0.51
C VAL A 38 2.50 1.48 -0.94
N ARG A 39 3.71 1.81 -0.50
CA ARG A 39 4.94 1.11 -0.89
C ARG A 39 5.09 -0.14 -0.04
N GLY A 40 4.34 -1.17 -0.36
CA GLY A 40 4.37 -2.42 0.40
C GLY A 40 3.03 -3.15 0.30
N GLY A 41 2.94 -4.33 0.89
CA GLY A 41 1.69 -5.11 0.87
C GLY A 41 1.41 -5.86 -0.43
N GLY A 42 2.41 -5.97 -1.32
CA GLY A 42 2.31 -6.71 -2.58
C GLY A 42 2.50 -8.21 -2.46
N GLN A 43 2.82 -8.73 -1.30
CA GLN A 43 3.02 -10.16 -1.15
C GLN A 43 1.68 -10.91 -1.14
N CYS A 44 1.36 -11.46 -2.27
CA CYS A 44 0.18 -12.27 -2.45
C CYS A 44 0.52 -13.74 -2.42
N ALA A 45 0.40 -14.38 -1.27
CA ALA A 45 0.33 -15.82 -1.23
C ALA A 45 -1.11 -16.32 -1.45
N LEU A 46 -1.94 -15.59 -2.22
CA LEU A 46 -3.22 -16.13 -2.70
C LEU A 46 -3.01 -17.21 -3.78
N GLY A 47 -1.78 -17.35 -4.29
CA GLY A 47 -1.41 -18.42 -5.18
C GLY A 47 -1.18 -19.73 -4.47
N GLY A 48 -2.16 -20.28 -3.77
CA GLY A 48 -1.94 -21.53 -3.08
C GLY A 48 -3.14 -22.07 -2.31
N ILE A 49 -4.30 -21.47 -2.47
CA ILE A 49 -5.53 -22.07 -1.96
C ILE A 49 -5.99 -23.11 -2.99
N GLY A 50 -5.16 -24.14 -3.19
CA GLY A 50 -5.54 -25.37 -3.86
C GLY A 50 -6.12 -26.34 -2.86
N ASP A 51 -6.97 -27.23 -3.34
CA ASP A 51 -7.68 -28.28 -2.56
C ASP A 51 -6.73 -29.26 -1.83
N ASP A 52 -5.43 -29.19 -2.09
CA ASP A 52 -4.39 -30.15 -1.69
C ASP A 52 -3.37 -29.60 -0.68
N GLY A 53 -3.60 -28.41 -0.09
CA GLY A 53 -2.70 -27.84 0.93
C GLY A 53 -1.29 -27.48 0.43
N GLN A 54 -1.06 -27.43 -0.88
CA GLN A 54 0.26 -27.16 -1.48
C GLN A 54 0.70 -25.68 -1.38
N GLY A 55 -0.04 -24.82 -0.67
CA GLY A 55 0.28 -23.40 -0.52
C GLY A 55 1.45 -23.08 0.41
N TYR A 56 1.77 -23.97 1.33
CA TYR A 56 2.79 -23.75 2.34
C TYR A 56 4.20 -24.13 1.87
N LEU A 57 5.19 -23.37 2.32
CA LEU A 57 6.59 -23.73 2.19
C LEU A 57 6.97 -24.76 3.25
N LYS A 58 7.84 -25.71 2.89
CA LYS A 58 8.45 -26.68 3.80
C LYS A 58 9.80 -26.15 4.31
N ALA A 59 10.31 -26.74 5.36
CA ALA A 59 11.66 -26.42 5.85
C ALA A 59 12.70 -26.59 4.73
N GLY A 60 13.47 -25.54 4.47
CA GLY A 60 14.50 -25.50 3.42
C GLY A 60 13.99 -24.99 2.06
N ASP A 61 12.69 -24.84 1.87
CA ASP A 61 12.14 -24.31 0.60
C ASP A 61 12.48 -22.83 0.43
N TRP A 62 12.63 -22.44 -0.82
CA TRP A 62 12.77 -21.06 -1.26
C TRP A 62 11.59 -20.67 -2.13
N GLN A 63 11.20 -19.40 -2.05
CA GLN A 63 10.27 -18.80 -3.00
C GLN A 63 10.85 -17.50 -3.54
N LEU A 64 10.85 -17.37 -4.87
CA LEU A 64 11.07 -16.09 -5.55
C LEU A 64 9.72 -15.53 -5.96
N ALA A 65 9.53 -14.23 -5.77
CA ALA A 65 8.33 -13.53 -6.20
C ALA A 65 8.70 -12.20 -6.87
N LEU A 66 7.97 -11.89 -7.93
CA LEU A 66 7.99 -10.59 -8.60
C LEU A 66 6.59 -10.02 -8.50
N ASN A 67 6.46 -8.81 -7.98
CA ASN A 67 5.22 -8.05 -7.99
C ASN A 67 5.43 -6.79 -8.83
N TYR A 68 4.59 -6.58 -9.83
CA TYR A 68 4.55 -5.37 -10.63
C TYR A 68 3.26 -4.62 -10.32
N ARG A 69 3.34 -3.33 -10.10
CA ARG A 69 2.18 -2.46 -9.91
C ARG A 69 2.33 -1.22 -10.78
N PHE A 70 1.29 -0.91 -11.54
CA PHE A 70 1.14 0.31 -12.31
C PHE A 70 0.02 1.16 -11.72
N LEU A 71 0.27 2.44 -11.56
CA LEU A 71 -0.65 3.43 -11.02
C LEU A 71 -0.63 4.68 -11.87
N HIS A 72 -1.83 5.16 -12.24
CA HIS A 72 -2.05 6.48 -12.85
C HIS A 72 -2.95 7.30 -11.94
N SER A 73 -2.55 8.53 -11.60
CA SER A 73 -3.34 9.42 -10.75
C SER A 73 -3.35 10.84 -11.29
N GLU A 74 -4.56 11.39 -11.50
CA GLU A 74 -4.78 12.73 -12.05
C GLU A 74 -5.93 13.48 -11.37
N ARG A 75 -6.86 12.76 -10.73
CA ARG A 75 -8.03 13.37 -10.11
C ARG A 75 -7.70 13.85 -8.70
N HIS A 76 -7.88 15.15 -8.47
CA HIS A 76 -7.59 15.81 -7.21
C HIS A 76 -8.80 15.84 -6.28
N PHE A 77 -8.56 15.67 -4.98
CA PHE A 77 -9.61 15.69 -3.95
C PHE A 77 -9.20 16.60 -2.79
N ILE A 78 -10.19 17.28 -2.21
CA ILE A 78 -10.13 18.03 -0.95
C ILE A 78 -11.23 17.43 -0.06
N GLY A 79 -10.85 16.79 1.04
CA GLY A 79 -11.78 15.90 1.73
C GLY A 79 -12.20 14.77 0.78
N ASP A 80 -13.50 14.47 0.76
CA ASP A 80 -14.13 13.50 -0.15
C ASP A 80 -14.63 14.13 -1.46
N GLN A 81 -14.48 15.44 -1.64
CA GLN A 81 -14.94 16.16 -2.81
C GLN A 81 -13.87 16.27 -3.87
N GLU A 82 -14.24 15.95 -5.12
CA GLU A 82 -13.33 16.14 -6.25
C GLU A 82 -13.08 17.63 -6.50
N PHE A 83 -11.80 18.01 -6.51
CA PHE A 83 -11.36 19.36 -6.82
C PHE A 83 -11.03 19.49 -8.31
N THR A 84 -12.04 19.78 -9.12
CA THR A 84 -11.94 19.79 -10.59
C THR A 84 -11.25 21.03 -11.18
N LEU A 85 -11.04 22.10 -10.40
CA LEU A 85 -10.47 23.34 -10.89
C LEU A 85 -9.08 23.20 -11.53
N PRO A 86 -8.14 22.40 -10.98
CA PRO A 86 -6.86 22.16 -11.65
C PRO A 86 -7.04 21.54 -13.04
N ALA A 87 -7.86 20.50 -13.18
CA ALA A 87 -8.11 19.82 -14.45
C ALA A 87 -8.79 20.75 -15.48
N GLN A 88 -9.75 21.56 -15.05
CA GLN A 88 -10.41 22.56 -15.92
C GLN A 88 -9.43 23.60 -16.48
N ARG A 89 -8.31 23.84 -15.80
CA ARG A 89 -7.24 24.77 -16.20
C ARG A 89 -6.05 24.08 -16.86
N GLY A 90 -6.09 22.75 -17.03
CA GLY A 90 -4.95 21.95 -17.48
C GLY A 90 -3.74 22.05 -16.55
N ALA A 91 -3.98 22.25 -15.24
CA ALA A 91 -2.95 22.50 -14.24
C ALA A 91 -2.91 21.41 -13.15
N GLU A 92 -3.65 20.33 -13.33
CA GLU A 92 -3.61 19.15 -12.44
C GLU A 92 -2.22 18.52 -12.43
N ALA A 93 -1.86 17.89 -11.30
CA ALA A 93 -0.71 16.99 -11.26
C ALA A 93 -1.14 15.61 -11.76
N ILE A 94 -0.40 15.10 -12.74
CA ILE A 94 -0.58 13.76 -13.28
C ILE A 94 0.64 12.93 -12.86
N ASN A 95 0.43 11.77 -12.24
CA ASN A 95 1.52 10.86 -11.89
C ASN A 95 1.30 9.51 -12.55
N ASP A 96 2.31 9.04 -13.25
CA ASP A 96 2.45 7.69 -13.76
C ASP A 96 3.56 6.99 -13.00
N SER A 97 3.25 5.87 -12.33
CA SER A 97 4.22 5.17 -11.48
C SER A 97 4.17 3.68 -11.74
N SER A 98 5.35 3.10 -11.92
CA SER A 98 5.59 1.67 -12.01
C SER A 98 6.43 1.23 -10.81
N PHE A 99 5.99 0.18 -10.11
CA PHE A 99 6.69 -0.39 -8.97
C PHE A 99 6.95 -1.87 -9.23
N ILE A 100 8.16 -2.32 -8.96
CA ILE A 100 8.57 -3.73 -9.03
C ILE A 100 9.15 -4.12 -7.69
N ASP A 101 8.51 -5.08 -7.00
CA ASP A 101 9.07 -5.70 -5.80
C ASP A 101 9.60 -7.09 -6.15
N LEU A 102 10.90 -7.28 -6.02
CA LEU A 102 11.54 -8.59 -6.05
C LEU A 102 11.64 -9.12 -4.63
N SER A 103 11.09 -10.29 -4.36
CA SER A 103 11.11 -10.89 -3.03
C SER A 103 11.71 -12.30 -3.06
N VAL A 104 12.56 -12.57 -2.08
CA VAL A 104 13.12 -13.90 -1.81
C VAL A 104 12.65 -14.32 -0.44
N ILE A 105 12.00 -15.46 -0.32
CA ILE A 105 11.51 -16.01 0.95
C ILE A 105 12.22 -17.34 1.19
N TYR A 106 12.75 -17.53 2.40
CA TYR A 106 13.34 -18.79 2.87
C TYR A 106 12.56 -19.35 4.05
N ALA A 107 12.12 -20.58 3.96
CA ALA A 107 11.40 -21.27 5.03
C ALA A 107 12.38 -22.00 5.95
N VAL A 108 12.55 -21.52 7.18
CA VAL A 108 13.34 -22.17 8.21
C VAL A 108 12.68 -23.48 8.68
N ASN A 109 11.36 -23.43 8.79
CA ASN A 109 10.52 -24.59 9.09
C ASN A 109 9.12 -24.36 8.50
N SER A 110 8.17 -25.28 8.75
CA SER A 110 6.81 -25.19 8.21
C SER A 110 6.02 -23.96 8.70
N ARG A 111 6.48 -23.27 9.74
CA ARG A 111 5.77 -22.12 10.34
C ARG A 111 6.55 -20.80 10.24
N LEU A 112 7.89 -20.84 10.26
CA LEU A 112 8.74 -19.66 10.26
C LEU A 112 9.47 -19.53 8.93
N SER A 113 9.37 -18.38 8.32
CA SER A 113 10.14 -17.99 7.13
C SER A 113 10.64 -16.55 7.23
N PHE A 114 11.70 -16.25 6.49
CA PHE A 114 12.26 -14.90 6.34
C PHE A 114 12.16 -14.48 4.90
N GLY A 115 11.73 -13.24 4.67
CA GLY A 115 11.62 -12.65 3.35
C GLY A 115 12.47 -11.39 3.23
N LEU A 116 13.22 -11.28 2.14
CA LEU A 116 13.90 -10.07 1.71
C LEU A 116 13.13 -9.49 0.52
N THR A 117 12.75 -8.22 0.58
CA THR A 117 12.09 -7.50 -0.52
C THR A 117 12.96 -6.35 -0.99
N LEU A 118 13.25 -6.34 -2.29
CA LEU A 118 13.98 -5.31 -3.01
C LEU A 118 12.98 -4.56 -3.91
N PRO A 119 12.49 -3.38 -3.48
CA PRO A 119 11.57 -2.59 -4.28
C PRO A 119 12.34 -1.72 -5.28
N PHE A 120 11.79 -1.58 -6.47
CA PHE A 120 12.22 -0.64 -7.50
C PHE A 120 11.02 0.21 -7.93
N SER A 121 11.26 1.46 -8.25
CA SER A 121 10.23 2.33 -8.79
C SER A 121 10.76 3.15 -9.96
N GLU A 122 9.85 3.43 -10.89
CA GLU A 122 10.01 4.42 -11.94
C GLU A 122 8.72 5.25 -11.98
N SER A 123 8.85 6.55 -11.82
CA SER A 123 7.69 7.44 -11.73
C SER A 123 7.96 8.73 -12.48
N VAL A 124 6.90 9.22 -13.16
CA VAL A 124 6.86 10.51 -13.84
C VAL A 124 5.75 11.34 -13.24
N ARG A 125 6.01 12.61 -13.03
CA ARG A 125 5.05 13.60 -12.55
C ARG A 125 5.00 14.78 -13.49
N SER A 126 3.84 15.04 -14.05
CA SER A 126 3.56 16.11 -15.01
C SER A 126 2.76 17.21 -14.33
N THR A 127 3.28 18.43 -14.32
CA THR A 127 2.63 19.59 -13.70
C THR A 127 2.92 20.89 -14.46
N THR A 128 2.11 21.92 -14.21
CA THR A 128 2.40 23.30 -14.62
C THR A 128 2.90 24.13 -13.43
N TYR A 129 2.30 23.97 -12.26
CA TYR A 129 2.49 24.86 -11.09
C TYR A 129 3.83 24.65 -10.37
N GLU A 130 4.47 23.52 -10.55
CA GLU A 130 5.83 23.25 -10.04
C GLU A 130 6.91 23.86 -10.95
N HIS A 131 6.53 24.33 -12.13
CA HIS A 131 7.38 24.94 -13.13
C HIS A 131 7.09 26.45 -13.27
N ASP A 132 6.93 26.94 -14.49
CA ASP A 132 6.66 28.34 -14.79
C ASP A 132 5.20 28.76 -14.56
N ASN A 133 4.33 27.82 -14.22
CA ASN A 133 2.89 27.98 -14.05
C ASN A 133 2.15 28.33 -15.36
N VAL A 134 2.74 28.01 -16.50
CA VAL A 134 2.20 28.24 -17.84
C VAL A 134 2.28 26.98 -18.69
N HIS A 135 3.46 26.40 -18.80
CA HIS A 135 3.70 25.21 -19.60
C HIS A 135 3.77 23.97 -18.72
N ARG A 136 3.19 22.89 -19.22
CA ARG A 136 3.28 21.58 -18.57
C ARG A 136 4.65 20.98 -18.87
N HIS A 137 5.33 20.54 -17.81
CA HIS A 137 6.61 19.82 -17.89
C HIS A 137 6.56 18.60 -16.98
N ASP A 138 7.44 17.66 -17.27
CA ASP A 138 7.58 16.42 -16.51
C ASP A 138 8.82 16.49 -15.62
N THR A 139 8.69 15.88 -14.44
CA THR A 139 9.80 15.49 -13.58
C THR A 139 9.72 13.98 -13.35
N SER A 140 10.86 13.34 -13.18
CA SER A 140 10.95 11.90 -13.07
C SER A 140 11.93 11.46 -11.99
N ALA A 141 11.72 10.27 -11.45
CA ALA A 141 12.69 9.58 -10.63
C ALA A 141 12.56 8.08 -10.79
N ALA A 142 13.69 7.38 -10.78
CA ALA A 142 13.74 5.92 -10.86
C ALA A 142 14.87 5.38 -10.00
N GLY A 143 14.71 4.22 -9.41
CA GLY A 143 15.76 3.57 -8.65
C GLY A 143 15.28 2.51 -7.68
N LEU A 144 16.23 2.00 -6.89
CA LEU A 144 15.96 1.14 -5.77
C LEU A 144 15.20 1.92 -4.69
N GLY A 145 14.18 1.30 -4.13
CA GLY A 145 13.43 1.82 -2.98
C GLY A 145 14.00 1.32 -1.63
N ASP A 146 13.19 1.42 -0.60
CA ASP A 146 13.59 1.05 0.76
C ASP A 146 13.45 -0.45 0.97
N ILE A 147 14.59 -1.13 1.17
CA ILE A 147 14.66 -2.59 1.36
C ILE A 147 13.95 -2.99 2.65
N ARG A 148 13.22 -4.12 2.62
CA ARG A 148 12.57 -4.70 3.79
C ARG A 148 13.02 -6.13 4.03
N LEU A 149 13.21 -6.47 5.29
CA LEU A 149 13.45 -7.84 5.75
C LEU A 149 12.33 -8.21 6.72
N THR A 150 11.54 -9.23 6.41
CA THR A 150 10.35 -9.59 7.20
C THR A 150 10.44 -11.04 7.68
N ALA A 151 10.19 -11.26 8.96
CA ALA A 151 9.97 -12.60 9.53
C ALA A 151 8.47 -12.91 9.50
N TYR A 152 8.09 -14.01 8.89
CA TYR A 152 6.71 -14.50 8.80
C TYR A 152 6.50 -15.71 9.67
N PHE A 153 5.40 -15.74 10.39
CA PHE A 153 5.06 -16.85 11.27
C PHE A 153 3.60 -17.28 11.11
N TRP A 154 3.39 -18.55 10.75
CA TRP A 154 2.07 -19.20 10.72
C TRP A 154 1.62 -19.55 12.14
N LEU A 155 0.49 -19.04 12.58
CA LEU A 155 -0.03 -19.27 13.94
C LEU A 155 -0.45 -20.71 14.17
N LEU A 156 -1.01 -21.35 13.15
CA LEU A 156 -1.41 -22.75 13.22
C LEU A 156 -0.42 -23.61 12.44
N ASP A 157 -0.31 -24.90 12.81
CA ASP A 157 0.55 -25.81 12.07
C ASP A 157 -0.07 -26.10 10.68
N PRO A 158 0.63 -25.78 9.58
CA PRO A 158 0.16 -26.06 8.23
C PRO A 158 -0.26 -27.50 7.95
N LYS A 159 0.37 -28.47 8.64
CA LYS A 159 0.05 -29.90 8.48
C LYS A 159 -1.33 -30.27 9.00
N THR A 160 -1.75 -29.62 10.08
CA THR A 160 -3.05 -29.88 10.73
C THR A 160 -4.12 -28.87 10.29
N HIS A 161 -3.72 -27.74 9.69
CA HIS A 161 -4.63 -26.67 9.26
C HIS A 161 -4.42 -26.31 7.78
N PRO A 162 -4.56 -27.26 6.83
CA PRO A 162 -4.37 -27.01 5.40
C PRO A 162 -5.44 -26.11 4.79
N LYS A 163 -6.63 -26.04 5.40
CA LYS A 163 -7.81 -25.33 4.89
C LYS A 163 -8.00 -23.92 5.43
N GLY A 164 -7.15 -23.48 6.37
CA GLY A 164 -7.23 -22.15 6.93
C GLY A 164 -6.13 -21.90 7.93
N ASN A 165 -5.51 -20.72 7.84
CA ASN A 165 -4.43 -20.31 8.73
C ASN A 165 -4.30 -18.79 8.76
N ILE A 166 -3.51 -18.31 9.72
CA ILE A 166 -3.15 -16.93 9.91
C ILE A 166 -1.63 -16.83 9.94
N SER A 167 -1.06 -15.93 9.14
CA SER A 167 0.34 -15.56 9.18
C SER A 167 0.50 -14.14 9.69
N LEU A 168 1.46 -13.93 10.56
CA LEU A 168 1.92 -12.61 11.00
C LEU A 168 3.32 -12.39 10.46
N GLY A 169 3.59 -11.18 9.97
CA GLY A 169 4.89 -10.72 9.52
C GLY A 169 5.33 -9.50 10.31
N ILE A 170 6.60 -9.41 10.65
CA ILE A 170 7.21 -8.22 11.22
C ILE A 170 8.65 -8.10 10.74
N GLY A 171 9.09 -6.86 10.49
CA GLY A 171 10.48 -6.69 10.10
C GLY A 171 10.88 -5.26 9.77
N PRO A 172 12.18 -4.96 9.83
CA PRO A 172 12.72 -3.64 9.55
C PRO A 172 12.62 -3.23 8.09
N LYS A 173 12.45 -1.93 7.88
CA LYS A 173 12.67 -1.20 6.64
C LYS A 173 13.94 -0.37 6.76
N PHE A 174 14.79 -0.41 5.72
CA PHE A 174 16.04 0.32 5.64
C PHE A 174 15.93 1.44 4.60
N PRO A 175 16.40 2.67 4.88
CA PRO A 175 16.33 3.81 3.96
C PRO A 175 17.39 3.70 2.86
N THR A 176 17.27 2.69 2.03
CA THR A 176 18.21 2.40 0.92
C THR A 176 17.83 3.09 -0.37
N GLY A 177 16.57 3.53 -0.47
CA GLY A 177 16.06 4.22 -1.65
C GLY A 177 16.52 5.68 -1.69
N ASP A 178 16.66 6.21 -2.91
CA ASP A 178 16.94 7.62 -3.08
C ASP A 178 15.71 8.46 -2.70
N TYR A 179 15.85 9.25 -1.64
CA TYR A 179 14.84 10.19 -1.15
C TYR A 179 15.20 11.65 -1.45
N LYS A 180 16.30 11.86 -2.18
CA LYS A 180 16.79 13.16 -2.61
C LYS A 180 16.90 13.25 -4.13
N ALA A 181 16.23 12.36 -4.86
CA ALA A 181 16.22 12.39 -6.31
C ALA A 181 15.81 13.79 -6.80
N THR A 182 16.51 14.28 -7.80
CA THR A 182 16.33 15.63 -8.35
C THR A 182 16.07 15.56 -9.84
N ASP A 183 15.34 16.56 -10.35
CA ASP A 183 15.16 16.76 -11.78
C ASP A 183 15.13 18.25 -12.12
N THR A 184 15.04 18.59 -13.41
CA THR A 184 15.03 19.96 -13.90
C THR A 184 13.63 20.55 -13.86
N PHE A 185 13.46 21.59 -13.07
CA PHE A 185 12.26 22.41 -13.01
C PHE A 185 12.44 23.66 -13.89
N TYR A 186 11.55 23.86 -14.84
CA TYR A 186 11.56 25.01 -15.76
C TYR A 186 10.81 26.18 -15.12
N THR A 187 11.51 26.92 -14.25
CA THR A 187 10.91 28.05 -13.52
C THR A 187 10.89 29.35 -14.35
N ARG A 188 10.13 30.34 -13.92
CA ARG A 188 10.12 31.68 -14.55
C ARG A 188 11.47 32.38 -14.55
N LEU A 189 12.41 31.95 -13.71
CA LEU A 189 13.79 32.48 -13.64
C LEU A 189 14.80 31.61 -14.39
N GLY A 190 14.32 30.63 -15.17
CA GLY A 190 15.12 29.66 -15.91
C GLY A 190 15.13 28.27 -15.25
N PRO A 191 15.78 27.31 -15.92
CA PRO A 191 15.87 25.94 -15.42
C PRO A 191 16.62 25.83 -14.09
N ARG A 192 16.14 25.00 -13.16
CA ARG A 192 16.78 24.71 -11.87
C ARG A 192 16.68 23.23 -11.57
N VAL A 193 17.73 22.64 -11.01
CA VAL A 193 17.73 21.28 -10.51
C VAL A 193 17.28 21.31 -9.05
N LEU A 194 16.13 20.69 -8.76
CA LEU A 194 15.50 20.68 -7.45
C LEU A 194 15.05 19.25 -7.11
N ALA A 195 14.81 18.98 -5.81
CA ALA A 195 14.25 17.71 -5.38
C ALA A 195 12.85 17.52 -5.99
N VAL A 196 12.60 16.33 -6.53
CA VAL A 196 11.28 15.97 -7.07
C VAL A 196 10.26 15.75 -5.93
N ASP A 197 8.97 15.78 -6.28
CA ASP A 197 7.88 15.58 -5.31
C ASP A 197 8.02 14.23 -4.57
N PRO A 198 7.71 14.15 -3.27
CA PRO A 198 7.80 12.90 -2.49
C PRO A 198 7.00 11.74 -3.06
N SER A 199 5.94 12.02 -3.84
CA SER A 199 5.12 10.98 -4.48
C SER A 199 5.90 10.13 -5.48
N ILE A 200 6.95 10.69 -6.09
CA ILE A 200 7.76 10.01 -7.10
C ILE A 200 9.18 9.67 -6.63
N GLN A 201 9.58 10.04 -5.41
CA GLN A 201 10.87 9.64 -4.83
C GLN A 201 10.94 8.10 -4.67
N PRO A 202 12.04 7.41 -5.02
CA PRO A 202 12.19 5.97 -4.79
C PRO A 202 12.15 5.56 -3.32
N GLY A 203 12.78 6.33 -2.43
CA GLY A 203 12.80 6.13 -0.97
C GLY A 203 12.08 7.23 -0.21
N ASP A 204 11.89 7.03 1.10
CA ASP A 204 11.39 8.06 2.02
C ASP A 204 12.46 8.63 2.96
N GLY A 205 13.60 7.94 3.09
CA GLY A 205 14.76 8.38 3.87
C GLY A 205 14.72 8.01 5.34
N GLY A 206 13.73 7.24 5.81
CA GLY A 206 13.58 6.84 7.20
C GLY A 206 13.78 5.36 7.47
N TYR A 207 14.35 5.04 8.63
CA TYR A 207 14.23 3.69 9.19
C TYR A 207 12.79 3.48 9.67
N GLY A 208 12.27 2.29 9.42
CA GLY A 208 10.94 1.90 9.84
C GLY A 208 10.84 0.40 10.08
N PHE A 209 9.64 -0.07 10.34
CA PHE A 209 9.35 -1.50 10.38
C PHE A 209 7.94 -1.75 9.85
N SER A 210 7.75 -2.90 9.22
CA SER A 210 6.43 -3.35 8.78
C SER A 210 5.82 -4.33 9.76
N ALA A 211 4.49 -4.27 9.90
CA ALA A 211 3.67 -5.34 10.44
C ALA A 211 2.75 -5.83 9.33
N GLU A 212 2.69 -7.14 9.15
CA GLU A 212 1.93 -7.79 8.09
C GLU A 212 1.00 -8.85 8.67
N PHE A 213 -0.18 -8.93 8.15
CA PHE A 213 -1.19 -9.92 8.49
C PHE A 213 -1.71 -10.58 7.23
N GLN A 214 -1.84 -11.89 7.26
CA GLN A 214 -2.42 -12.66 6.18
C GLN A 214 -3.25 -13.80 6.77
N ALA A 215 -4.45 -13.97 6.27
CA ALA A 215 -5.33 -15.05 6.66
C ALA A 215 -6.08 -15.62 5.45
N PHE A 216 -6.36 -16.91 5.48
CA PHE A 216 -7.26 -17.54 4.54
C PHE A 216 -8.05 -18.64 5.23
N LEU A 217 -9.23 -18.94 4.71
CA LEU A 217 -10.10 -20.00 5.20
C LEU A 217 -10.93 -20.58 4.04
N GLN A 218 -10.85 -21.87 3.81
CA GLN A 218 -11.79 -22.58 2.93
C GLN A 218 -13.16 -22.64 3.61
N ILE A 219 -14.13 -21.89 3.14
CA ILE A 219 -15.47 -21.77 3.71
C ILE A 219 -16.46 -22.79 3.14
N ALA A 220 -16.21 -23.24 1.90
CA ALA A 220 -16.99 -24.28 1.22
C ALA A 220 -16.12 -24.93 0.12
N PRO A 221 -16.55 -26.06 -0.48
CA PRO A 221 -15.90 -26.58 -1.68
C PRO A 221 -15.81 -25.49 -2.74
N ARG A 222 -14.59 -25.22 -3.26
CA ARG A 222 -14.27 -24.18 -4.26
C ARG A 222 -14.37 -22.71 -3.76
N TRP A 223 -14.78 -22.46 -2.51
CA TRP A 223 -14.87 -21.12 -1.95
C TRP A 223 -13.90 -20.93 -0.80
N SER A 224 -13.15 -19.85 -0.82
CA SER A 224 -12.27 -19.45 0.26
C SER A 224 -12.47 -17.98 0.58
N ALA A 225 -12.40 -17.64 1.86
CA ALA A 225 -12.28 -16.27 2.33
C ALA A 225 -10.79 -15.94 2.53
N TYR A 226 -10.41 -14.70 2.34
CA TYR A 226 -9.07 -14.20 2.62
C TYR A 226 -9.12 -12.82 3.28
N ALA A 227 -8.08 -12.50 4.04
CA ALA A 227 -7.83 -11.18 4.56
C ALA A 227 -6.32 -10.91 4.58
N GLN A 228 -5.92 -9.70 4.24
CA GLN A 228 -4.53 -9.25 4.30
C GLN A 228 -4.49 -7.82 4.82
N ALA A 229 -3.47 -7.50 5.61
CA ALA A 229 -3.18 -6.15 6.04
C ALA A 229 -1.67 -5.94 6.09
N PHE A 230 -1.27 -4.72 5.84
CA PHE A 230 0.10 -4.24 5.90
C PHE A 230 0.09 -2.88 6.57
N TYR A 231 0.98 -2.67 7.50
CA TYR A 231 1.24 -1.37 8.10
C TYR A 231 2.75 -1.13 8.16
N LEU A 232 3.19 0.00 7.62
CA LEU A 232 4.56 0.47 7.68
C LEU A 232 4.65 1.58 8.72
N PHE A 233 5.35 1.31 9.81
CA PHE A 233 5.65 2.27 10.87
C PHE A 233 6.93 3.01 10.52
N ASN A 234 6.87 4.34 10.51
CA ASN A 234 7.99 5.24 10.25
C ASN A 234 8.20 6.17 11.45
N PRO A 235 8.95 5.77 12.49
CA PRO A 235 9.09 6.56 13.72
C PRO A 235 9.85 7.89 13.55
N GLN A 236 10.53 8.08 12.43
CA GLN A 236 11.26 9.32 12.12
C GLN A 236 10.33 10.35 11.52
N ASP A 237 10.48 11.60 11.94
CA ASP A 237 9.55 12.70 11.65
C ASP A 237 9.66 13.20 10.19
N THR A 238 10.86 13.66 9.80
CA THR A 238 11.15 14.24 8.49
C THR A 238 12.47 13.74 7.92
N ASN A 239 12.59 13.78 6.60
CA ASN A 239 13.83 13.36 5.91
C ASN A 239 14.82 14.51 5.59
N GLY A 240 14.50 15.74 6.01
CA GLY A 240 15.33 16.92 5.78
C GLY A 240 15.27 17.50 4.36
N VAL A 241 14.48 16.92 3.46
CA VAL A 241 14.33 17.42 2.08
C VAL A 241 13.20 18.44 2.03
N SER A 242 13.52 19.67 1.65
CA SER A 242 12.52 20.72 1.42
C SER A 242 12.00 20.66 -0.01
N LEU A 243 10.67 20.80 -0.13
CA LEU A 243 10.01 20.85 -1.44
C LEU A 243 10.31 22.18 -2.14
N PRO A 244 10.43 22.21 -3.47
CA PRO A 244 10.38 23.44 -4.23
C PRO A 244 8.98 24.05 -4.07
N SER A 245 8.90 25.33 -3.73
CA SER A 245 7.63 26.03 -3.63
C SER A 245 7.53 27.19 -4.59
N GLY A 246 6.43 27.19 -5.35
CA GLY A 246 6.00 28.24 -6.26
C GLY A 246 6.80 28.36 -7.55
N PRO A 247 6.29 29.16 -8.50
CA PRO A 247 6.79 29.25 -9.88
C PRO A 247 8.16 29.95 -10.01
N VAL A 248 8.68 30.47 -8.91
CA VAL A 248 9.98 31.18 -8.87
C VAL A 248 11.11 30.26 -8.42
N GLY A 249 10.79 29.05 -7.90
CA GLY A 249 11.77 28.01 -7.53
C GLY A 249 12.84 28.49 -6.53
N GLY A 250 12.54 29.47 -5.70
CA GLY A 250 13.53 30.11 -4.83
C GLY A 250 13.18 30.13 -3.35
N VAL A 251 11.94 29.77 -3.01
CA VAL A 251 11.51 29.63 -1.61
C VAL A 251 11.51 28.16 -1.27
N LEU A 252 12.27 27.77 -0.24
CA LEU A 252 12.19 26.41 0.30
C LEU A 252 10.81 26.22 0.92
N GLY A 253 10.09 25.26 0.41
CA GLY A 253 8.82 24.82 0.99
C GLY A 253 9.00 24.01 2.27
N PRO A 254 7.93 23.42 2.79
CA PRO A 254 7.99 22.58 3.97
C PRO A 254 8.89 21.37 3.74
N VAL A 255 9.52 20.90 4.82
CA VAL A 255 10.33 19.68 4.81
C VAL A 255 9.41 18.47 4.67
N THR A 256 9.82 17.49 3.88
CA THR A 256 9.05 16.26 3.64
C THR A 256 8.98 15.40 4.90
N SER A 257 7.79 14.96 5.23
CA SER A 257 7.51 14.00 6.31
C SER A 257 7.79 12.57 5.86
N ILE A 258 8.24 11.73 6.79
CA ILE A 258 8.37 10.28 6.60
C ILE A 258 7.11 9.63 7.21
N ALA A 259 6.05 9.56 6.42
CA ALA A 259 4.74 9.15 6.91
C ALA A 259 4.56 7.63 6.99
N ASP A 260 3.81 7.16 7.98
CA ASP A 260 3.29 5.80 8.02
C ASP A 260 2.47 5.49 6.77
N GLN A 261 2.35 4.20 6.43
CA GLN A 261 1.54 3.74 5.31
C GLN A 261 0.79 2.47 5.69
N TYR A 262 -0.41 2.27 5.16
CA TYR A 262 -1.16 1.06 5.39
C TYR A 262 -1.94 0.60 4.17
N SER A 263 -2.18 -0.69 4.11
CA SER A 263 -3.17 -1.27 3.21
C SER A 263 -3.87 -2.44 3.88
N ALA A 264 -5.14 -2.64 3.57
CA ALA A 264 -5.87 -3.82 3.99
C ALA A 264 -6.84 -4.25 2.89
N ARG A 265 -7.02 -5.55 2.77
CA ARG A 265 -8.01 -6.14 1.86
C ARG A 265 -8.60 -7.40 2.46
N LEU A 266 -9.82 -7.66 2.15
CA LEU A 266 -10.51 -8.90 2.49
C LEU A 266 -11.44 -9.28 1.34
N GLY A 267 -11.78 -10.54 1.23
CA GLY A 267 -12.65 -10.95 0.15
C GLY A 267 -12.90 -12.45 0.11
N VAL A 268 -13.53 -12.84 -0.97
CA VAL A 268 -13.78 -14.25 -1.29
C VAL A 268 -13.09 -14.62 -2.59
N ALA A 269 -12.62 -15.85 -2.67
CA ALA A 269 -12.06 -16.44 -3.88
C ALA A 269 -12.88 -17.68 -4.25
N PHE A 270 -13.10 -17.86 -5.54
CA PHE A 270 -13.81 -18.98 -6.11
C PHE A 270 -12.91 -19.73 -7.09
N ALA A 271 -12.70 -21.02 -6.88
CA ALA A 271 -11.96 -21.89 -7.79
C ALA A 271 -12.76 -22.07 -9.10
N LEU A 272 -12.48 -21.21 -10.08
CA LEU A 272 -13.22 -21.14 -11.34
C LEU A 272 -13.01 -22.41 -12.19
N LEU A 273 -11.74 -22.78 -12.40
CA LEU A 273 -11.32 -23.96 -13.14
C LEU A 273 -10.25 -24.72 -12.34
N PRO A 274 -10.66 -25.55 -11.32
CA PRO A 274 -9.73 -26.19 -10.39
C PRO A 274 -8.68 -27.06 -11.12
N LYS A 275 -9.09 -27.81 -12.15
CA LYS A 275 -8.19 -28.63 -12.98
C LYS A 275 -7.01 -27.83 -13.57
N TYR A 276 -7.20 -26.54 -13.81
CA TYR A 276 -6.19 -25.65 -14.36
C TYR A 276 -5.57 -24.73 -13.31
N GLY A 277 -6.01 -24.83 -12.05
CA GLY A 277 -5.53 -23.98 -10.96
C GLY A 277 -5.99 -22.53 -11.04
N LEU A 278 -7.08 -22.21 -11.78
CA LEU A 278 -7.57 -20.87 -11.98
C LEU A 278 -8.66 -20.51 -10.97
N SER A 279 -8.51 -19.37 -10.30
CA SER A 279 -9.46 -18.81 -9.35
C SER A 279 -9.78 -17.36 -9.68
N PHE A 280 -10.99 -16.94 -9.34
CA PHE A 280 -11.44 -15.55 -9.34
C PHE A 280 -11.58 -15.07 -7.90
N SER A 281 -11.24 -13.82 -7.62
CA SER A 281 -11.43 -13.21 -6.30
C SER A 281 -12.13 -11.87 -6.42
N LEU A 282 -12.84 -11.49 -5.36
CA LEU A 282 -13.49 -10.18 -5.24
C LEU A 282 -13.56 -9.78 -3.77
N GLY A 283 -13.27 -8.52 -3.48
CA GLY A 283 -13.42 -7.96 -2.14
C GLY A 283 -13.10 -6.48 -2.05
N PRO A 284 -13.41 -5.84 -0.92
CA PRO A 284 -12.99 -4.49 -0.61
C PRO A 284 -11.49 -4.43 -0.29
N ARG A 285 -10.93 -3.27 -0.59
CA ARG A 285 -9.56 -2.88 -0.29
C ARG A 285 -9.51 -1.43 0.18
N VAL A 286 -8.64 -1.15 1.14
CA VAL A 286 -8.25 0.21 1.53
C VAL A 286 -6.75 0.37 1.43
N ASP A 287 -6.31 1.50 0.90
CA ASP A 287 -4.90 1.92 0.87
C ASP A 287 -4.80 3.33 1.41
N GLY A 288 -3.75 3.59 2.21
CA GLY A 288 -3.65 4.91 2.77
C GLY A 288 -2.41 5.29 3.56
N VAL A 289 -2.38 6.59 3.94
CA VAL A 289 -1.39 7.21 4.81
C VAL A 289 -2.11 8.05 5.86
N PRO A 290 -1.87 7.82 7.15
CA PRO A 290 -2.56 8.52 8.23
C PRO A 290 -2.10 9.99 8.34
N PRO A 291 -2.93 10.88 8.92
CA PRO A 291 -2.52 12.24 9.24
C PRO A 291 -1.45 12.30 10.32
N ASP A 292 -1.51 11.34 11.24
CA ASP A 292 -0.61 11.18 12.36
C ASP A 292 -0.02 9.77 12.35
N ASP A 293 1.29 9.66 12.59
CA ASP A 293 1.98 8.38 12.66
C ASP A 293 1.62 7.66 13.98
N ALA A 294 1.54 6.35 13.94
CA ALA A 294 1.26 5.55 15.13
C ALA A 294 2.38 5.65 16.19
N ILE A 295 3.61 5.88 15.73
CA ILE A 295 4.79 6.01 16.58
C ILE A 295 5.64 7.17 16.05
N GLY A 296 6.05 8.09 16.95
CA GLY A 296 6.88 9.25 16.60
C GLY A 296 6.08 10.52 16.43
N SER A 297 6.65 11.50 15.73
CA SER A 297 6.02 12.78 15.41
C SER A 297 5.56 12.80 13.97
N SER A 298 4.61 13.69 13.67
CA SER A 298 3.98 13.78 12.34
C SER A 298 4.12 15.17 11.74
N ASN A 299 5.30 15.77 11.93
CA ASN A 299 5.61 17.06 11.32
C ASN A 299 6.03 16.91 9.86
N GLY A 300 6.15 18.06 9.20
CA GLY A 300 6.54 18.12 7.81
C GLY A 300 5.38 17.91 6.85
N PHE A 301 5.70 18.05 5.58
CA PHE A 301 4.73 17.97 4.51
C PHE A 301 4.36 16.51 4.20
N ARG A 302 3.09 16.22 4.29
CA ARG A 302 2.47 14.97 3.82
C ARG A 302 1.09 15.25 3.24
N ARG A 303 0.61 14.37 2.40
CA ARG A 303 -0.75 14.38 1.87
C ARG A 303 -1.51 13.19 2.45
N PRO A 304 -2.02 13.26 3.68
CA PRO A 304 -2.76 12.14 4.26
C PRO A 304 -4.14 12.01 3.60
N GLY A 305 -4.67 10.81 3.54
CA GLY A 305 -5.92 10.51 2.89
C GLY A 305 -6.02 9.00 2.61
N TYR A 306 -7.13 8.46 2.10
CA TYR A 306 -7.31 7.05 1.77
C TYR A 306 -8.18 6.84 0.54
N ALA A 307 -8.03 5.68 -0.07
CA ALA A 307 -8.92 5.18 -1.10
C ALA A 307 -9.56 3.86 -0.67
N LEU A 308 -10.87 3.78 -0.75
CA LEU A 308 -11.62 2.51 -0.68
C LEU A 308 -11.86 2.02 -2.10
N SER A 309 -11.57 0.75 -2.34
CA SER A 309 -11.67 0.13 -3.66
C SER A 309 -12.45 -1.18 -3.59
N ILE A 310 -13.05 -1.57 -4.71
CA ILE A 310 -13.45 -2.95 -4.97
C ILE A 310 -12.36 -3.59 -5.81
N GLU A 311 -11.81 -4.71 -5.34
CA GLU A 311 -10.69 -5.41 -5.97
C GLU A 311 -11.13 -6.73 -6.60
N PRO A 312 -11.46 -6.78 -7.90
CA PRO A 312 -11.51 -8.02 -8.65
C PRO A 312 -10.11 -8.56 -8.90
N GLY A 313 -9.99 -9.90 -8.94
CA GLY A 313 -8.71 -10.55 -9.18
C GLY A 313 -8.85 -11.91 -9.84
N LEU A 314 -7.81 -12.29 -10.58
CA LEU A 314 -7.59 -13.63 -11.11
C LEU A 314 -6.31 -14.18 -10.51
N ALA A 315 -6.33 -15.44 -10.09
CA ALA A 315 -5.16 -16.14 -9.61
C ALA A 315 -5.04 -17.50 -10.29
N TRP A 316 -3.81 -17.88 -10.58
CA TRP A 316 -3.46 -19.15 -11.19
C TRP A 316 -2.34 -19.81 -10.38
N THR A 317 -2.48 -21.11 -10.12
CA THR A 317 -1.47 -21.93 -9.45
C THR A 317 -1.32 -23.25 -10.15
N LYS A 318 -0.10 -23.62 -10.51
CA LYS A 318 0.19 -24.92 -11.10
C LYS A 318 1.61 -25.38 -10.75
N GLY A 319 1.69 -26.46 -9.99
CA GLY A 319 2.95 -26.98 -9.47
C GLY A 319 3.68 -25.93 -8.62
N PRO A 320 4.95 -25.61 -8.89
CA PRO A 320 5.70 -24.62 -8.11
C PRO A 320 5.35 -23.16 -8.45
N TRP A 321 4.57 -22.91 -9.49
CA TRP A 321 4.27 -21.58 -10.00
C TRP A 321 2.94 -21.03 -9.50
N SER A 322 2.91 -19.75 -9.17
CA SER A 322 1.69 -19.00 -8.90
C SER A 322 1.77 -17.64 -9.58
N ALA A 323 0.64 -17.21 -10.14
CA ALA A 323 0.49 -15.88 -10.72
C ALA A 323 -0.85 -15.28 -10.30
N SER A 324 -0.91 -13.96 -10.19
CA SER A 324 -2.17 -13.24 -9.97
C SER A 324 -2.19 -11.90 -10.67
N LEU A 325 -3.38 -11.45 -11.03
CA LEU A 325 -3.66 -10.12 -11.55
C LEU A 325 -4.84 -9.55 -10.78
N THR A 326 -4.68 -8.38 -10.18
CA THR A 326 -5.75 -7.65 -9.48
C THR A 326 -5.86 -6.24 -9.99
N ALA A 327 -7.08 -5.70 -9.97
CA ALA A 327 -7.40 -4.36 -10.45
C ALA A 327 -8.32 -3.64 -9.45
N PRO A 328 -7.78 -3.12 -8.33
CA PRO A 328 -8.58 -2.30 -7.42
C PRO A 328 -9.14 -1.08 -8.14
N ILE A 329 -10.46 -0.88 -8.05
CA ILE A 329 -11.19 0.25 -8.62
C ILE A 329 -11.72 1.07 -7.45
N ALA A 330 -11.27 2.31 -7.33
CA ALA A 330 -11.60 3.17 -6.22
C ALA A 330 -13.06 3.64 -6.30
N VAL A 331 -13.81 3.39 -5.23
CA VAL A 331 -15.21 3.78 -5.08
C VAL A 331 -15.40 4.99 -4.16
N HIS A 332 -14.41 5.23 -3.29
CA HIS A 332 -14.37 6.42 -2.41
C HIS A 332 -12.92 6.85 -2.22
N ARG A 333 -12.70 8.15 -2.10
CA ARG A 333 -11.40 8.79 -1.85
C ARG A 333 -11.61 9.92 -0.87
N GLU A 334 -10.67 10.10 0.04
CA GLU A 334 -10.71 11.19 0.99
C GLU A 334 -9.31 11.74 1.26
N ARG A 335 -9.12 13.05 1.06
CA ARG A 335 -7.94 13.80 1.44
C ARG A 335 -8.17 14.45 2.79
N VAL A 336 -7.49 13.98 3.82
CA VAL A 336 -7.64 14.46 5.19
C VAL A 336 -6.61 15.53 5.51
N ARG A 337 -6.92 16.38 6.49
CA ARG A 337 -6.02 17.46 6.92
C ARG A 337 -4.75 16.91 7.56
N SER A 338 -3.61 17.31 7.04
CA SER A 338 -2.30 17.09 7.65
C SER A 338 -2.07 18.03 8.86
N ASN A 339 -1.01 17.78 9.63
CA ASN A 339 -0.60 18.69 10.69
C ASN A 339 -0.17 20.06 10.14
N GLU A 340 0.42 20.10 8.95
CA GLU A 340 0.76 21.36 8.27
C GLU A 340 -0.52 22.13 7.86
N ASP A 341 -1.55 21.45 7.36
CA ASP A 341 -2.84 22.08 7.08
C ASP A 341 -3.46 22.68 8.34
N LYS A 342 -3.36 21.98 9.49
CA LYS A 342 -3.83 22.46 10.80
C LYS A 342 -3.05 23.68 11.26
N LYS A 343 -1.70 23.69 11.13
CA LYS A 343 -0.84 24.83 11.46
C LYS A 343 -1.15 26.06 10.59
N VAL A 344 -1.27 25.87 9.27
CA VAL A 344 -1.65 26.96 8.35
C VAL A 344 -3.02 27.52 8.68
N SER A 345 -3.98 26.66 9.04
CA SER A 345 -5.32 27.09 9.48
C SER A 345 -5.25 27.96 10.73
N ALA A 346 -4.46 27.55 11.72
CA ALA A 346 -4.29 28.33 12.96
C ALA A 346 -3.61 29.67 12.73
N LEU A 347 -2.55 29.69 11.91
CA LEU A 347 -1.81 30.92 11.59
C LEU A 347 -2.64 31.96 10.81
N ARG A 348 -3.49 31.48 9.90
CA ARG A 348 -4.31 32.34 9.03
C ARG A 348 -5.71 32.60 9.58
N ASN A 349 -6.08 31.95 10.66
CA ASN A 349 -7.45 31.95 11.22
C ASN A 349 -8.53 31.60 10.17
N ILE A 350 -8.23 30.67 9.25
CA ILE A 350 -9.13 30.16 8.24
C ILE A 350 -8.98 28.63 8.14
N TYR A 351 -10.07 27.94 7.80
CA TYR A 351 -9.98 26.52 7.51
C TYR A 351 -9.11 26.30 6.25
N SER A 352 -8.02 25.59 6.40
CA SER A 352 -7.12 25.23 5.28
C SER A 352 -6.97 23.74 5.21
N VAL A 353 -7.00 23.20 4.00
CA VAL A 353 -6.74 21.81 3.66
C VAL A 353 -6.15 21.79 2.26
N GLY A 354 -5.07 21.03 2.07
CA GLY A 354 -4.47 20.80 0.76
C GLY A 354 -5.27 19.78 -0.04
N ASP A 355 -5.00 19.73 -1.33
CA ASP A 355 -5.50 18.69 -2.22
C ASP A 355 -4.47 17.56 -2.40
N ALA A 356 -4.94 16.46 -2.98
CA ALA A 356 -4.10 15.36 -3.41
C ALA A 356 -4.70 14.66 -4.64
N ALA A 357 -3.84 14.20 -5.55
CA ALA A 357 -4.26 13.38 -6.68
C ALA A 357 -4.42 11.91 -6.25
N PHE A 358 -5.48 11.27 -6.71
CA PHE A 358 -5.78 9.86 -6.44
C PHE A 358 -5.92 9.10 -7.75
N ALA A 359 -5.54 7.83 -7.72
CA ALA A 359 -5.82 6.91 -8.80
C ALA A 359 -7.30 6.48 -8.79
N ASP A 360 -7.87 6.33 -9.98
CA ASP A 360 -9.19 5.71 -10.13
C ASP A 360 -9.10 4.19 -10.05
N TRP A 361 -8.01 3.64 -10.51
CA TRP A 361 -7.68 2.21 -10.46
C TRP A 361 -6.17 2.04 -10.54
N PHE A 362 -5.70 0.88 -10.17
CA PHE A 362 -4.34 0.44 -10.45
C PHE A 362 -4.30 -1.06 -10.77
N LEU A 363 -3.24 -1.49 -11.42
CA LEU A 363 -3.02 -2.91 -11.72
C LEU A 363 -1.91 -3.46 -10.83
N THR A 364 -2.11 -4.66 -10.32
CA THR A 364 -1.05 -5.43 -9.68
C THR A 364 -0.95 -6.80 -10.34
N PHE A 365 0.21 -7.12 -10.86
CA PHE A 365 0.57 -8.44 -11.33
C PHE A 365 1.59 -9.06 -10.38
N SER A 366 1.37 -10.31 -9.99
CA SER A 366 2.32 -11.07 -9.17
C SER A 366 2.65 -12.38 -9.85
N LEU A 367 3.93 -12.75 -9.82
CA LEU A 367 4.42 -14.06 -10.27
C LEU A 367 5.36 -14.61 -9.21
N SER A 368 5.17 -15.86 -8.82
CA SER A 368 6.09 -16.50 -7.88
C SER A 368 6.39 -17.95 -8.26
N ARG A 369 7.56 -18.42 -7.81
CA ARG A 369 8.02 -19.79 -7.96
C ARG A 369 8.62 -20.30 -6.67
N ARG A 370 8.24 -21.50 -6.29
CA ARG A 370 8.81 -22.27 -5.17
C ARG A 370 9.89 -23.23 -5.67
N PHE A 371 10.91 -23.46 -4.85
CA PHE A 371 12.04 -24.35 -5.13
C PHE A 371 12.26 -25.30 -3.98
#